data_0831487902f693e2313a6e2c2e8f8176
#
_entry.id   0831487902f693e2313a6e2c2e8f8176
#
_cell.length_a   1.000
_cell.length_b   1.000
_cell.length_c   1.000
_cell.angle_alpha   90.00
_cell.angle_beta   90.00
_cell.angle_gamma   90.00
#
_symmetry.space_group_name_H-M   'P 1'
#
loop_
_entity.id
_entity.type
_entity.pdbx_description
1 polymer ?
#
loop_
_entity_poly.entity_id
_entity_poly.type
_entity_poly.pdbx_seq_one_letter_code
_entity_poly.pdbx_strand_id
1 'polypeptide(L)'
;MRIVTWNLKCDKAADVWLRLQSALNADIVLLQETRKPDWSHSLAWENVPGQAWGSAVLVTQGKIRSIPIEGYEGWCVGGELIETGLNANGRLLFVFSLHAPTGKSNQPRGPYVDEVVAVLNLIHARLPSDADLVLGGDFNFLSLGERKEGESLQTTPKERDALAVFKDRKLVSCWQTAHPGRPLPQTLRWSGDKTPDKSTPYHCDGIFVPQSWCSQVFCEVLTSACFDVSDHYPVAAWIPS
;
A
#
# COMPACT_ATOMS: atom_id res chain seq x y z
N MET A 1 13.16 -10.12 -0.03
CA MET A 1 12.41 -9.10 0.76
C MET A 1 10.92 -9.41 0.68
N ARG A 2 10.23 -9.37 1.82
CA ARG A 2 8.80 -9.67 1.95
C ARG A 2 8.06 -8.43 2.46
N ILE A 3 7.08 -7.95 1.70
CA ILE A 3 6.33 -6.72 1.98
C ILE A 3 4.86 -7.09 2.13
N VAL A 4 4.20 -6.53 3.15
CA VAL A 4 2.76 -6.67 3.35
C VAL A 4 2.13 -5.30 3.47
N THR A 5 0.99 -5.07 2.80
CA THR A 5 0.15 -3.89 3.05
C THR A 5 -1.22 -4.30 3.54
N TRP A 6 -1.79 -3.49 4.47
CA TRP A 6 -3.11 -3.77 5.02
C TRP A 6 -3.76 -2.53 5.66
N ASN A 7 -4.98 -2.21 5.24
CA ASN A 7 -5.83 -1.24 5.90
C ASN A 7 -6.55 -1.91 7.09
N LEU A 8 -6.37 -1.36 8.31
CA LEU A 8 -6.87 -1.92 9.58
C LEU A 8 -8.23 -1.36 10.04
N LYS A 9 -8.85 -0.49 9.25
CA LYS A 9 -10.16 0.10 9.56
C LYS A 9 -10.26 0.73 10.95
N CYS A 10 -9.29 1.52 11.33
CA CYS A 10 -9.24 2.35 12.55
C CYS A 10 -9.29 1.62 13.91
N ASP A 11 -9.42 0.31 13.98
CA ASP A 11 -9.97 -0.29 15.20
C ASP A 11 -9.06 -1.22 16.02
N LYS A 12 -8.00 -1.84 15.47
CA LYS A 12 -7.38 -2.96 16.20
C LYS A 12 -5.87 -3.08 16.02
N ALA A 13 -5.14 -2.04 16.33
CA ALA A 13 -3.75 -1.91 15.94
C ALA A 13 -2.77 -2.96 16.50
N ALA A 14 -2.79 -3.24 17.81
CA ALA A 14 -1.61 -3.86 18.41
C ALA A 14 -1.52 -5.38 18.19
N ASP A 15 -2.64 -6.09 18.30
CA ASP A 15 -2.61 -7.57 18.32
C ASP A 15 -2.59 -8.18 16.93
N VAL A 16 -3.14 -7.46 15.96
CA VAL A 16 -3.41 -8.03 14.65
C VAL A 16 -2.17 -8.10 13.80
N TRP A 17 -1.38 -7.05 13.79
CA TRP A 17 -0.16 -7.05 13.01
C TRP A 17 0.96 -7.86 13.65
N LEU A 18 0.98 -8.06 14.99
CA LEU A 18 1.82 -9.05 15.65
C LEU A 18 1.53 -10.46 15.14
N ARG A 19 0.24 -10.78 14.92
CA ARG A 19 -0.16 -12.05 14.28
C ARG A 19 0.29 -12.11 12.83
N LEU A 20 0.16 -11.01 12.08
CA LEU A 20 0.64 -10.95 10.70
C LEU A 20 2.15 -11.12 10.62
N GLN A 21 2.90 -10.48 11.49
CA GLN A 21 4.35 -10.63 11.49
C GLN A 21 4.76 -12.07 11.74
N SER A 22 4.19 -12.73 12.75
CA SER A 22 4.51 -14.13 13.08
C SER A 22 4.05 -15.10 11.97
N ALA A 23 2.90 -14.85 11.35
CA ALA A 23 2.36 -15.71 10.30
C ALA A 23 3.02 -15.48 8.95
N LEU A 24 3.40 -14.25 8.64
CA LEU A 24 3.89 -13.86 7.31
C LEU A 24 5.39 -13.63 7.24
N ASN A 25 6.07 -13.51 8.36
CA ASN A 25 7.51 -13.22 8.44
C ASN A 25 7.91 -12.05 7.51
N ALA A 26 7.16 -10.94 7.58
CA ALA A 26 7.35 -9.80 6.70
C ALA A 26 8.56 -8.97 7.12
N ASP A 27 9.37 -8.53 6.17
CA ASP A 27 10.48 -7.61 6.38
C ASP A 27 9.98 -6.17 6.54
N ILE A 28 8.91 -5.83 5.79
CA ILE A 28 8.29 -4.50 5.74
C ILE A 28 6.77 -4.66 5.82
N VAL A 29 6.13 -3.89 6.72
CA VAL A 29 4.67 -3.84 6.85
C VAL A 29 4.18 -2.41 6.66
N LEU A 30 3.24 -2.22 5.74
CA LEU A 30 2.63 -0.95 5.38
C LEU A 30 1.18 -0.98 5.90
N LEU A 31 0.89 -0.18 6.93
CA LEU A 31 -0.43 -0.16 7.55
C LEU A 31 -1.15 1.15 7.25
N GLN A 32 -2.45 1.07 7.02
CA GLN A 32 -3.34 2.20 6.86
C GLN A 32 -4.46 2.11 7.90
N GLU A 33 -5.05 3.25 8.25
CA GLU A 33 -6.06 3.37 9.27
C GLU A 33 -5.65 2.67 10.58
N THR A 34 -4.41 2.81 10.99
CA THR A 34 -3.88 2.22 12.22
C THR A 34 -3.71 3.25 13.32
N ARG A 35 -3.92 2.86 14.57
CA ARG A 35 -3.39 3.59 15.73
C ARG A 35 -1.88 3.39 15.77
N LYS A 36 -1.17 4.19 16.55
CA LYS A 36 0.28 4.03 16.71
C LYS A 36 0.61 2.60 17.14
N PRO A 37 1.31 1.81 16.32
CA PRO A 37 1.70 0.46 16.70
C PRO A 37 2.67 0.46 17.87
N ASP A 38 2.48 -0.45 18.81
CA ASP A 38 3.51 -0.76 19.82
C ASP A 38 4.54 -1.71 19.16
N TRP A 39 5.62 -1.11 18.65
CA TRP A 39 6.61 -1.81 17.84
C TRP A 39 8.01 -1.58 18.38
N SER A 40 8.71 -2.67 18.68
CA SER A 40 10.04 -2.64 19.30
C SER A 40 11.19 -2.37 18.34
N HIS A 41 10.95 -2.45 17.02
CA HIS A 41 11.94 -2.19 15.98
C HIS A 41 11.75 -0.81 15.35
N SER A 42 12.16 -0.63 14.10
CA SER A 42 12.05 0.66 13.44
C SER A 42 10.65 0.92 12.90
N LEU A 43 10.11 2.11 13.19
CA LEU A 43 8.76 2.53 12.89
C LEU A 43 8.76 3.96 12.36
N ALA A 44 8.10 4.19 11.21
CA ALA A 44 7.55 5.47 10.85
C ALA A 44 6.03 5.42 11.04
N TRP A 45 5.47 6.35 11.80
CA TRP A 45 4.03 6.45 12.03
C TRP A 45 3.64 7.92 12.21
N GLU A 46 2.51 8.28 11.63
CA GLU A 46 1.91 9.60 11.79
C GLU A 46 0.40 9.47 11.73
N ASN A 47 -0.30 10.23 12.57
CA ASN A 47 -1.76 10.27 12.54
C ASN A 47 -2.27 11.31 11.55
N VAL A 48 -3.43 11.02 10.96
CA VAL A 48 -4.18 12.04 10.20
C VAL A 48 -4.59 13.17 11.16
N PRO A 49 -4.40 14.45 10.81
CA PRO A 49 -4.73 15.58 11.67
C PRO A 49 -6.17 15.50 12.20
N GLY A 50 -6.31 15.55 13.52
CA GLY A 50 -7.60 15.44 14.21
C GLY A 50 -8.15 14.00 14.35
N GLN A 51 -7.40 12.97 13.91
CA GLN A 51 -7.79 11.57 14.05
C GLN A 51 -6.85 10.84 15.03
N ALA A 52 -7.34 9.76 15.62
CA ALA A 52 -6.53 8.86 16.45
C ALA A 52 -5.83 7.76 15.64
N TRP A 53 -5.98 7.77 14.33
CA TRP A 53 -5.43 6.80 13.38
C TRP A 53 -4.66 7.52 12.26
N GLY A 54 -3.85 6.76 11.54
CA GLY A 54 -3.06 7.22 10.41
C GLY A 54 -2.43 6.06 9.67
N SER A 55 -1.26 6.30 9.09
CA SER A 55 -0.50 5.26 8.39
C SER A 55 0.81 4.94 9.10
N ALA A 56 1.34 3.75 8.85
CA ALA A 56 2.61 3.32 9.42
C ALA A 56 3.43 2.50 8.42
N VAL A 57 4.75 2.60 8.56
CA VAL A 57 5.73 1.67 7.98
C VAL A 57 6.52 1.04 9.12
N LEU A 58 6.46 -0.28 9.20
CA LEU A 58 7.22 -1.06 10.18
C LEU A 58 8.30 -1.85 9.45
N VAL A 59 9.49 -1.86 10.00
CA VAL A 59 10.65 -2.55 9.44
C VAL A 59 11.22 -3.48 10.50
N THR A 60 11.46 -4.74 10.14
CA THR A 60 12.01 -5.75 11.06
C THR A 60 13.53 -5.70 11.16
N GLN A 61 14.21 -5.25 10.10
CA GLN A 61 15.67 -5.14 10.05
C GLN A 61 16.07 -3.77 9.51
N GLY A 62 17.05 -3.13 10.16
CA GLY A 62 17.50 -1.79 9.82
C GLY A 62 16.67 -0.68 10.47
N LYS A 63 16.72 0.50 9.89
CA LYS A 63 16.04 1.71 10.38
C LYS A 63 15.30 2.39 9.25
N ILE A 64 14.22 3.10 9.58
CA ILE A 64 13.54 4.01 8.66
C ILE A 64 13.81 5.46 9.09
N ARG A 65 14.36 6.26 8.18
CA ARG A 65 14.47 7.71 8.31
C ARG A 65 13.27 8.35 7.66
N SER A 66 12.31 8.77 8.49
CA SER A 66 11.05 9.35 8.02
C SER A 66 11.25 10.57 7.13
N ILE A 67 10.43 10.67 6.09
CA ILE A 67 10.35 11.82 5.18
C ILE A 67 8.90 12.28 5.18
N PRO A 68 8.60 13.48 5.72
CA PRO A 68 7.25 13.99 5.74
C PRO A 68 6.80 14.36 4.33
N ILE A 69 5.55 14.01 3.99
CA ILE A 69 4.89 14.44 2.76
C ILE A 69 3.88 15.53 3.12
N GLU A 70 4.31 16.78 2.94
CA GLU A 70 3.55 17.97 3.32
C GLU A 70 2.14 17.98 2.72
N GLY A 71 1.14 18.22 3.57
CA GLY A 71 -0.28 18.20 3.22
C GLY A 71 -0.89 16.79 3.21
N TYR A 72 -0.09 15.75 3.49
CA TYR A 72 -0.55 14.35 3.56
C TYR A 72 -0.13 13.66 4.86
N GLU A 73 -0.03 14.45 5.93
CA GLU A 73 0.29 13.96 7.27
C GLU A 73 -0.66 12.83 7.68
N GLY A 74 -0.11 11.68 8.03
CA GLY A 74 -0.85 10.47 8.37
C GLY A 74 -1.55 9.75 7.22
N TRP A 75 -1.74 10.40 6.06
CA TRP A 75 -2.25 9.76 4.85
C TRP A 75 -1.13 9.04 4.07
N CYS A 76 0.05 9.66 4.00
CA CYS A 76 1.22 9.07 3.37
C CYS A 76 2.40 9.14 4.33
N VAL A 77 2.85 7.98 4.82
CA VAL A 77 3.91 7.87 5.81
C VAL A 77 5.00 6.95 5.29
N GLY A 78 6.25 7.36 5.45
CA GLY A 78 7.38 6.54 5.01
C GLY A 78 8.71 7.27 5.06
N GLY A 79 9.68 6.75 4.33
CA GLY A 79 11.01 7.32 4.28
C GLY A 79 12.06 6.40 3.69
N GLU A 80 13.32 6.74 3.93
CA GLU A 80 14.48 5.98 3.49
C GLU A 80 14.77 4.83 4.46
N LEU A 81 14.98 3.63 3.93
CA LEU A 81 15.50 2.51 4.70
C LEU A 81 17.02 2.58 4.76
N ILE A 82 17.56 2.61 5.98
CA ILE A 82 19.00 2.67 6.26
C ILE A 82 19.42 1.49 7.15
N GLU A 83 20.70 1.15 7.09
CA GLU A 83 21.28 0.04 7.87
C GLU A 83 20.54 -1.30 7.65
N THR A 84 20.04 -1.53 6.44
CA THR A 84 19.27 -2.73 6.09
C THR A 84 20.05 -3.56 5.07
N GLY A 85 20.00 -4.89 5.19
CA GLY A 85 20.48 -5.81 4.16
C GLY A 85 19.54 -5.94 2.94
N LEU A 86 18.43 -5.16 2.91
CA LEU A 86 17.39 -5.27 1.89
C LEU A 86 17.75 -4.55 0.57
N ASN A 87 18.82 -3.74 0.55
CA ASN A 87 19.29 -2.99 -0.62
C ASN A 87 20.17 -3.86 -1.51
N ALA A 88 19.58 -4.76 -2.27
CA ALA A 88 20.29 -5.75 -3.07
C ALA A 88 21.30 -5.17 -4.10
N ASN A 89 21.14 -3.92 -4.51
CA ASN A 89 21.95 -3.28 -5.58
C ASN A 89 22.74 -2.05 -5.09
N GLY A 90 22.85 -1.83 -3.78
CA GLY A 90 23.53 -0.64 -3.23
C GLY A 90 22.80 0.69 -3.50
N ARG A 91 21.58 0.67 -4.05
CA ARG A 91 20.76 1.84 -4.29
C ARG A 91 20.01 2.22 -3.02
N LEU A 92 19.72 3.51 -2.85
CA LEU A 92 18.87 3.98 -1.76
C LEU A 92 17.45 3.41 -1.94
N LEU A 93 16.89 2.85 -0.87
CA LEU A 93 15.53 2.29 -0.87
C LEU A 93 14.61 3.17 -0.04
N PHE A 94 13.54 3.62 -0.67
CA PHE A 94 12.47 4.39 -0.03
C PHE A 94 11.18 3.58 0.00
N VAL A 95 10.49 3.65 1.12
CA VAL A 95 9.24 2.89 1.34
C VAL A 95 8.19 3.81 1.92
N PHE A 96 6.99 3.79 1.32
CA PHE A 96 5.85 4.58 1.80
C PHE A 96 4.58 3.73 1.89
N SER A 97 3.83 3.99 2.96
CA SER A 97 2.46 3.52 3.18
C SER A 97 1.50 4.64 2.82
N LEU A 98 0.59 4.41 1.89
CA LEU A 98 -0.41 5.36 1.43
C LEU A 98 -1.83 4.90 1.79
N HIS A 99 -2.60 5.77 2.42
CA HIS A 99 -4.05 5.71 2.44
C HIS A 99 -4.59 6.91 1.65
N ALA A 100 -5.11 6.67 0.47
CA ALA A 100 -5.60 7.76 -0.38
C ALA A 100 -6.81 8.46 0.26
N PRO A 101 -6.76 9.78 0.49
CA PRO A 101 -7.86 10.49 1.17
C PRO A 101 -9.14 10.47 0.33
N THR A 102 -10.26 10.11 0.92
CA THR A 102 -11.58 9.98 0.25
C THR A 102 -12.46 11.22 0.42
N GLY A 103 -11.97 12.41 0.45
CA GLY A 103 -12.78 13.65 0.45
C GLY A 103 -13.83 13.81 1.58
N LYS A 104 -13.94 12.85 2.49
CA LYS A 104 -14.86 12.87 3.65
C LYS A 104 -14.28 13.53 4.89
N SER A 105 -13.01 13.92 4.86
CA SER A 105 -12.44 14.75 5.93
C SER A 105 -12.92 16.19 5.73
N ASN A 106 -12.97 16.97 6.81
CA ASN A 106 -13.42 18.38 6.82
C ASN A 106 -12.60 19.34 5.91
N GLN A 107 -11.72 18.81 5.07
CA GLN A 107 -11.02 19.52 4.01
C GLN A 107 -11.60 19.09 2.66
N PRO A 108 -11.97 20.05 1.79
CA PRO A 108 -12.39 19.74 0.43
C PRO A 108 -11.18 19.22 -0.36
N ARG A 109 -10.97 17.90 -0.33
CA ARG A 109 -9.97 17.24 -1.16
C ARG A 109 -10.60 16.81 -2.47
N GLY A 110 -9.79 16.73 -3.51
CA GLY A 110 -10.20 16.23 -4.82
C GLY A 110 -10.60 14.74 -4.80
N PRO A 111 -10.97 14.18 -5.94
CA PRO A 111 -11.13 12.74 -6.08
C PRO A 111 -9.86 12.01 -5.64
N TYR A 112 -10.00 10.88 -4.94
CA TYR A 112 -8.88 10.08 -4.42
C TYR A 112 -7.81 9.76 -5.48
N VAL A 113 -8.20 9.60 -6.74
CA VAL A 113 -7.28 9.36 -7.86
C VAL A 113 -6.30 10.52 -8.05
N ASP A 114 -6.81 11.77 -8.00
CA ASP A 114 -6.00 12.97 -8.16
C ASP A 114 -5.05 13.13 -6.95
N GLU A 115 -5.52 12.77 -5.75
CA GLU A 115 -4.70 12.78 -4.52
C GLU A 115 -3.54 11.76 -4.59
N VAL A 116 -3.80 10.56 -5.12
CA VAL A 116 -2.75 9.55 -5.33
C VAL A 116 -1.66 10.07 -6.28
N VAL A 117 -2.05 10.68 -7.38
CA VAL A 117 -1.11 11.27 -8.35
C VAL A 117 -0.32 12.42 -7.70
N ALA A 118 -0.97 13.28 -6.92
CA ALA A 118 -0.31 14.38 -6.22
C ALA A 118 0.73 13.86 -5.21
N VAL A 119 0.37 12.87 -4.39
CA VAL A 119 1.30 12.23 -3.44
C VAL A 119 2.49 11.62 -4.16
N LEU A 120 2.24 10.87 -5.23
CA LEU A 120 3.32 10.24 -6.02
C LEU A 120 4.29 11.27 -6.57
N ASN A 121 3.80 12.40 -7.07
CA ASN A 121 4.64 13.50 -7.56
C ASN A 121 5.44 14.14 -6.42
N LEU A 122 4.85 14.35 -5.24
CA LEU A 122 5.54 14.90 -4.07
C LEU A 122 6.64 13.96 -3.57
N ILE A 123 6.40 12.66 -3.55
CA ILE A 123 7.41 11.66 -3.22
C ILE A 123 8.57 11.77 -4.21
N HIS A 124 8.29 11.67 -5.51
CA HIS A 124 9.34 11.73 -6.54
C HIS A 124 10.15 13.02 -6.52
N ALA A 125 9.55 14.15 -6.18
CA ALA A 125 10.27 15.43 -6.07
C ALA A 125 11.31 15.44 -4.92
N ARG A 126 11.19 14.52 -3.96
CA ARG A 126 12.09 14.40 -2.79
C ARG A 126 13.13 13.29 -2.92
N LEU A 127 12.93 12.36 -3.86
CA LEU A 127 13.81 11.22 -4.01
C LEU A 127 14.99 11.53 -4.96
N PRO A 128 16.20 11.00 -4.70
CA PRO A 128 17.25 10.94 -5.69
C PRO A 128 16.79 10.19 -6.95
N SER A 129 17.28 10.60 -8.11
CA SER A 129 16.84 10.05 -9.40
C SER A 129 17.18 8.57 -9.60
N ASP A 130 18.13 8.05 -8.84
CA ASP A 130 18.60 6.66 -8.86
C ASP A 130 18.05 5.82 -7.68
N ALA A 131 17.16 6.39 -6.87
CA ALA A 131 16.55 5.69 -5.75
C ALA A 131 15.52 4.65 -6.21
N ASP A 132 15.39 3.57 -5.46
CA ASP A 132 14.30 2.61 -5.57
C ASP A 132 13.14 3.02 -4.64
N LEU A 133 11.92 2.96 -5.16
CA LEU A 133 10.70 3.30 -4.42
C LEU A 133 9.78 2.09 -4.32
N VAL A 134 9.38 1.77 -3.10
CA VAL A 134 8.25 0.90 -2.79
C VAL A 134 7.10 1.77 -2.30
N LEU A 135 5.95 1.68 -2.93
CA LEU A 135 4.72 2.34 -2.53
C LEU A 135 3.61 1.31 -2.40
N GLY A 136 3.03 1.18 -1.22
CA GLY A 136 1.90 0.27 -1.02
C GLY A 136 0.87 0.89 -0.09
N GLY A 137 -0.36 0.37 -0.16
CA GLY A 137 -1.43 0.87 0.67
C GLY A 137 -2.81 0.66 0.08
N ASP A 138 -3.75 1.41 0.65
CA ASP A 138 -5.11 1.58 0.15
C ASP A 138 -5.18 2.84 -0.73
N PHE A 139 -5.28 2.64 -2.03
CA PHE A 139 -5.36 3.71 -3.02
C PHE A 139 -6.80 4.20 -3.24
N ASN A 140 -7.78 3.52 -2.63
CA ASN A 140 -9.20 3.81 -2.80
C ASN A 140 -9.69 3.78 -4.26
N PHE A 141 -8.96 3.14 -5.17
CA PHE A 141 -9.40 2.90 -6.54
C PHE A 141 -10.49 1.84 -6.57
N LEU A 142 -11.40 1.96 -7.53
CA LEU A 142 -12.31 0.86 -7.84
C LEU A 142 -11.53 -0.33 -8.40
N SER A 143 -10.51 -0.02 -9.21
CA SER A 143 -9.65 -1.00 -9.85
C SER A 143 -8.21 -0.50 -9.93
N LEU A 144 -7.38 -0.96 -9.01
CA LEU A 144 -5.94 -0.67 -9.00
C LEU A 144 -5.20 -1.54 -10.05
N GLY A 145 -5.62 -1.42 -11.30
CA GLY A 145 -5.12 -2.16 -12.46
C GLY A 145 -6.14 -2.25 -13.56
N GLU A 146 -5.73 -2.76 -14.73
CA GLU A 146 -6.61 -2.94 -15.87
C GLU A 146 -7.53 -4.14 -15.68
N ARG A 147 -8.83 -3.92 -15.87
CA ARG A 147 -9.86 -4.97 -15.92
C ARG A 147 -10.18 -5.38 -17.35
N LYS A 148 -10.50 -6.64 -17.53
CA LYS A 148 -10.90 -7.18 -18.82
C LYS A 148 -12.32 -6.71 -19.18
N GLU A 149 -12.58 -6.62 -20.47
CA GLU A 149 -13.93 -6.39 -20.97
C GLU A 149 -14.87 -7.51 -20.48
N GLY A 150 -16.05 -7.14 -20.02
CA GLY A 150 -17.05 -8.06 -19.47
C GLY A 150 -16.95 -8.32 -17.97
N GLU A 151 -15.91 -7.84 -17.27
CA GLU A 151 -15.91 -7.88 -15.81
C GLU A 151 -16.98 -6.94 -15.23
N SER A 152 -17.54 -7.31 -14.06
CA SER A 152 -18.65 -6.58 -13.41
C SER A 152 -18.30 -5.14 -13.00
N LEU A 153 -17.02 -4.87 -12.80
CA LEU A 153 -16.48 -3.55 -12.50
C LEU A 153 -15.41 -3.20 -13.53
N GLN A 154 -15.42 -1.98 -14.03
CA GLN A 154 -14.44 -1.52 -15.01
C GLN A 154 -13.52 -0.47 -14.42
N THR A 155 -12.27 -0.45 -14.86
CA THR A 155 -11.31 0.60 -14.54
C THR A 155 -11.78 1.92 -15.18
N THR A 156 -11.91 2.95 -14.39
CA THR A 156 -12.35 4.26 -14.91
C THR A 156 -11.26 4.94 -15.74
N PRO A 157 -11.60 5.88 -16.65
CA PRO A 157 -10.61 6.66 -17.39
C PRO A 157 -9.59 7.34 -16.46
N LYS A 158 -10.04 7.98 -15.38
CA LYS A 158 -9.16 8.63 -14.39
C LYS A 158 -8.20 7.66 -13.70
N GLU A 159 -8.67 6.48 -13.35
CA GLU A 159 -7.81 5.44 -12.77
C GLU A 159 -6.76 4.97 -13.78
N ARG A 160 -7.12 4.82 -15.06
CA ARG A 160 -6.14 4.50 -16.11
C ARG A 160 -5.07 5.59 -16.26
N ASP A 161 -5.48 6.86 -16.25
CA ASP A 161 -4.55 7.99 -16.31
C ASP A 161 -3.59 7.99 -15.10
N ALA A 162 -4.09 7.74 -13.91
CA ALA A 162 -3.26 7.61 -12.71
C ALA A 162 -2.29 6.42 -12.80
N LEU A 163 -2.75 5.26 -13.25
CA LEU A 163 -1.90 4.08 -13.46
C LEU A 163 -0.81 4.34 -14.51
N ALA A 164 -1.09 5.16 -15.52
CA ALA A 164 -0.08 5.61 -16.48
C ALA A 164 1.04 6.41 -15.80
N VAL A 165 0.71 7.27 -14.82
CA VAL A 165 1.73 8.01 -14.04
C VAL A 165 2.65 7.05 -13.28
N PHE A 166 2.11 5.98 -12.67
CA PHE A 166 2.97 4.95 -12.03
C PHE A 166 3.94 4.34 -13.03
N LYS A 167 3.45 3.98 -14.22
CA LYS A 167 4.27 3.41 -15.29
C LYS A 167 5.35 4.38 -15.77
N ASP A 168 5.03 5.66 -15.96
CA ASP A 168 5.99 6.70 -16.34
C ASP A 168 7.10 6.88 -15.29
N ARG A 169 6.77 6.62 -14.01
CA ARG A 169 7.71 6.59 -12.88
C ARG A 169 8.42 5.24 -12.73
N LYS A 170 8.26 4.32 -13.68
CA LYS A 170 8.84 2.97 -13.68
C LYS A 170 8.44 2.15 -12.44
N LEU A 171 7.23 2.37 -11.95
CA LEU A 171 6.62 1.58 -10.90
C LEU A 171 5.62 0.60 -11.51
N VAL A 172 5.63 -0.63 -11.04
CA VAL A 172 4.76 -1.71 -11.50
C VAL A 172 4.02 -2.34 -10.33
N SER A 173 2.77 -2.74 -10.58
CA SER A 173 1.97 -3.48 -9.60
C SER A 173 2.54 -4.88 -9.40
N CYS A 174 2.80 -5.25 -8.14
CA CYS A 174 3.23 -6.60 -7.78
C CYS A 174 2.20 -7.65 -8.22
N TRP A 175 0.89 -7.37 -8.04
CA TRP A 175 -0.16 -8.30 -8.45
C TRP A 175 -0.13 -8.56 -9.96
N GLN A 176 -0.17 -7.49 -10.78
CA GLN A 176 -0.20 -7.64 -12.23
C GLN A 176 1.09 -8.27 -12.78
N THR A 177 2.23 -8.01 -12.15
CA THR A 177 3.51 -8.61 -12.48
C THR A 177 3.53 -10.12 -12.18
N ALA A 178 3.06 -10.51 -11.00
CA ALA A 178 3.02 -11.92 -10.59
C ALA A 178 1.93 -12.73 -11.34
N HIS A 179 0.88 -12.07 -11.82
CA HIS A 179 -0.28 -12.70 -12.41
C HIS A 179 -0.67 -12.07 -13.76
N PRO A 180 0.20 -12.12 -14.77
CA PRO A 180 -0.09 -11.51 -16.06
C PRO A 180 -1.36 -12.08 -16.67
N GLY A 181 -2.29 -11.21 -17.05
CA GLY A 181 -3.55 -11.60 -17.68
C GLY A 181 -4.59 -12.26 -16.76
N ARG A 182 -4.35 -12.39 -15.45
CA ARG A 182 -5.39 -12.81 -14.50
C ARG A 182 -6.30 -11.63 -14.10
N PRO A 183 -7.57 -11.90 -13.75
CA PRO A 183 -8.47 -10.90 -13.16
C PRO A 183 -7.88 -10.30 -11.89
N LEU A 184 -8.24 -9.04 -11.61
CA LEU A 184 -7.90 -8.40 -10.35
C LEU A 184 -8.67 -9.07 -9.20
N PRO A 185 -8.02 -9.46 -8.10
CA PRO A 185 -8.68 -10.03 -6.94
C PRO A 185 -9.42 -8.93 -6.17
N GLN A 186 -10.39 -9.33 -5.40
CA GLN A 186 -11.03 -8.44 -4.44
C GLN A 186 -10.10 -8.19 -3.24
N THR A 187 -9.86 -6.92 -2.90
CA THR A 187 -9.12 -6.53 -1.70
C THR A 187 -9.98 -5.84 -0.65
N LEU A 188 -11.13 -5.25 -1.03
CA LEU A 188 -12.09 -4.62 -0.12
C LEU A 188 -13.46 -5.32 -0.21
N ARG A 189 -14.03 -5.67 0.94
CA ARG A 189 -15.42 -6.11 1.10
C ARG A 189 -16.28 -4.92 1.51
N TRP A 190 -16.84 -4.23 0.53
CA TRP A 190 -17.75 -3.14 0.83
C TRP A 190 -19.11 -3.68 1.36
N SER A 191 -19.72 -2.98 2.29
CA SER A 191 -21.12 -3.17 2.75
C SER A 191 -21.36 -3.94 4.04
N GLY A 192 -20.36 -4.33 4.81
CA GLY A 192 -20.59 -5.11 6.02
C GLY A 192 -21.23 -6.48 5.77
N ASP A 193 -21.45 -6.84 4.50
CA ASP A 193 -21.92 -8.17 4.12
C ASP A 193 -20.77 -9.15 4.31
N LYS A 194 -20.92 -10.03 5.31
CA LYS A 194 -19.89 -11.01 5.69
C LYS A 194 -19.70 -12.12 4.64
N THR A 195 -20.48 -12.10 3.57
CA THR A 195 -20.38 -13.10 2.49
C THR A 195 -19.57 -12.51 1.33
N PRO A 196 -18.37 -13.03 1.02
CA PRO A 196 -17.53 -12.57 -0.08
C PRO A 196 -18.24 -12.49 -1.42
N ASP A 197 -19.17 -13.41 -1.65
CA ASP A 197 -19.85 -13.61 -2.95
C ASP A 197 -20.85 -12.50 -3.33
N LYS A 198 -21.17 -11.58 -2.40
CA LYS A 198 -22.17 -10.53 -2.62
C LYS A 198 -21.61 -9.12 -2.66
N SER A 199 -20.36 -8.92 -2.30
CA SER A 199 -19.77 -7.58 -2.31
C SER A 199 -19.20 -7.24 -3.70
N THR A 200 -19.21 -5.95 -4.06
CA THR A 200 -18.54 -5.48 -5.28
C THR A 200 -17.06 -5.79 -5.20
N PRO A 201 -16.45 -6.41 -6.24
CA PRO A 201 -15.07 -6.89 -6.20
C PRO A 201 -14.06 -5.73 -6.36
N TYR A 202 -14.06 -4.78 -5.43
CA TYR A 202 -13.09 -3.70 -5.41
C TYR A 202 -11.66 -4.23 -5.22
N HIS A 203 -10.74 -3.69 -6.01
CA HIS A 203 -9.30 -3.92 -5.89
C HIS A 203 -8.61 -2.59 -5.64
N CYS A 204 -8.59 -2.14 -4.41
CA CYS A 204 -8.10 -0.82 -4.00
C CYS A 204 -6.77 -0.85 -3.26
N ASP A 205 -6.36 -2.03 -2.77
CA ASP A 205 -5.10 -2.21 -2.06
C ASP A 205 -4.05 -2.85 -2.95
N GLY A 206 -2.80 -2.40 -2.83
CA GLY A 206 -1.73 -2.97 -3.64
C GLY A 206 -0.33 -2.53 -3.22
N ILE A 207 0.68 -3.12 -3.87
CA ILE A 207 2.09 -2.81 -3.70
C ILE A 207 2.68 -2.55 -5.08
N PHE A 208 3.34 -1.41 -5.21
CA PHE A 208 4.11 -1.01 -6.39
C PHE A 208 5.60 -1.01 -6.08
N VAL A 209 6.38 -1.53 -7.00
CA VAL A 209 7.84 -1.66 -6.87
C VAL A 209 8.53 -1.18 -8.14
N PRO A 210 9.85 -0.91 -8.11
CA PRO A 210 10.60 -0.57 -9.31
C PRO A 210 10.44 -1.64 -10.40
N GLN A 211 10.27 -1.22 -11.64
CA GLN A 211 10.16 -2.11 -12.80
C GLN A 211 11.39 -3.03 -12.94
N SER A 212 12.55 -2.59 -12.49
CA SER A 212 13.78 -3.41 -12.48
C SER A 212 13.70 -4.67 -11.60
N TRP A 213 12.70 -4.76 -10.70
CA TRP A 213 12.51 -5.89 -9.78
C TRP A 213 11.55 -6.96 -10.31
N CYS A 214 10.96 -6.74 -11.49
CA CYS A 214 9.83 -7.55 -12.01
C CYS A 214 10.12 -9.02 -12.26
N SER A 215 11.37 -9.43 -12.46
CA SER A 215 11.67 -10.78 -12.98
C SER A 215 11.31 -11.92 -12.05
N GLN A 216 11.03 -11.66 -10.78
CA GLN A 216 10.80 -12.68 -9.75
C GLN A 216 9.81 -12.25 -8.65
N VAL A 217 8.88 -11.35 -8.96
CA VAL A 217 7.86 -10.91 -7.99
C VAL A 217 6.80 -11.99 -7.81
N PHE A 218 6.54 -12.39 -6.57
CA PHE A 218 5.33 -13.11 -6.17
C PHE A 218 4.41 -12.17 -5.42
N CYS A 219 3.11 -12.30 -5.63
CA CYS A 219 2.12 -11.48 -4.93
C CYS A 219 0.84 -12.27 -4.70
N GLU A 220 0.25 -12.12 -3.54
CA GLU A 220 -1.04 -12.73 -3.23
C GLU A 220 -1.91 -11.84 -2.35
N VAL A 221 -3.22 -12.01 -2.44
CA VAL A 221 -4.21 -11.42 -1.53
C VAL A 221 -4.60 -12.48 -0.52
N LEU A 222 -4.42 -12.19 0.77
CA LEU A 222 -4.58 -13.15 1.87
C LEU A 222 -6.03 -13.18 2.35
N THR A 223 -6.91 -13.82 1.59
CA THR A 223 -8.36 -13.81 1.84
C THR A 223 -8.78 -14.60 3.09
N SER A 224 -7.99 -15.55 3.55
CA SER A 224 -8.30 -16.40 4.70
C SER A 224 -7.82 -15.87 6.05
N ALA A 225 -6.91 -14.89 6.05
CA ALA A 225 -6.15 -14.57 7.26
C ALA A 225 -6.85 -13.61 8.23
N CYS A 226 -7.86 -12.82 7.84
CA CYS A 226 -8.22 -11.61 8.57
C CYS A 226 -9.69 -11.21 8.53
N PHE A 227 -10.61 -12.14 8.37
CA PHE A 227 -12.05 -11.87 8.22
C PHE A 227 -12.67 -11.05 9.37
N ASP A 228 -12.14 -11.16 10.57
CA ASP A 228 -12.76 -10.58 11.79
C ASP A 228 -12.21 -9.21 12.17
N VAL A 229 -11.16 -8.74 11.48
CA VAL A 229 -10.38 -7.59 11.88
C VAL A 229 -10.59 -6.38 10.99
N SER A 230 -10.66 -6.57 9.69
CA SER A 230 -10.84 -5.51 8.70
C SER A 230 -11.77 -5.98 7.59
N ASP A 231 -12.40 -5.04 6.89
CA ASP A 231 -13.08 -5.29 5.63
C ASP A 231 -12.10 -5.30 4.44
N HIS A 232 -10.83 -4.97 4.66
CA HIS A 232 -9.77 -5.16 3.69
C HIS A 232 -9.03 -6.47 3.89
N TYR A 233 -8.54 -7.06 2.79
CA TYR A 233 -7.63 -8.18 2.81
C TYR A 233 -6.18 -7.70 2.70
N PRO A 234 -5.25 -8.28 3.47
CA PRO A 234 -3.84 -7.98 3.29
C PRO A 234 -3.36 -8.37 1.88
N VAL A 235 -2.49 -7.57 1.30
CA VAL A 235 -1.74 -7.90 0.09
C VAL A 235 -0.29 -8.14 0.46
N ALA A 236 0.25 -9.30 0.08
CA ALA A 236 1.63 -9.68 0.36
C ALA A 236 2.43 -9.83 -0.95
N ALA A 237 3.63 -9.28 -0.98
CA ALA A 237 4.57 -9.43 -2.09
C ALA A 237 5.90 -10.00 -1.59
N TRP A 238 6.51 -10.87 -2.41
CA TRP A 238 7.85 -11.40 -2.21
C TRP A 238 8.72 -10.99 -3.39
N ILE A 239 9.82 -10.36 -3.08
CA ILE A 239 10.79 -9.87 -4.04
C ILE A 239 12.12 -10.51 -3.66
N PRO A 240 12.65 -11.43 -4.47
CA PRO A 240 13.95 -12.02 -4.23
C PRO A 240 15.03 -10.94 -4.13
N SER A 241 15.95 -11.12 -3.21
CA SER A 241 17.15 -10.29 -3.04
C SER A 241 18.23 -10.64 -4.05
#